data_41bf3564298efef3d51e4a6c12a9c749
#
_entry.id   41bf3564298efef3d51e4a6c12a9c749
#
_cell.length_a   1.000
_cell.length_b   1.000
_cell.length_c   1.000
_cell.angle_alpha   90.00
_cell.angle_beta   90.00
_cell.angle_gamma   90.00
#
_symmetry.space_group_name_H-M   'P 1'
#
loop_
_entity.id
_entity.type
_entity.pdbx_description
1 polymer ?
#
loop_
_entity_poly.entity_id
_entity_poly.type
_entity_poly.pdbx_seq_one_letter_code
_entity_poly.pdbx_strand_id
1 'polypeptide(L)'
;MPGTGKSTLVKFIISALAQEFNIDPDDDVVYTSFTGKATQVLQKKGNHNVSTLHKLLYKHYPLPNGGYRKERIEFLEYKVVVVDECSMVPKSLFKDLARHQNIYIICLGDPGQLPPVNADEDNHLLDAPHIFLDEIMRQAAESEIIQLTMKIRNNEPIEYMKGTEVQVIKRSELNTGMLQWADQILVGTNNTRNSINAQMRQLLGREGTPQDGDKIICLRNYWDTISDNENALVNGTVGTIEECYDNYINIAPYKTTDNSTRMGLVTGHFVTDNGETFYNLMMDKKLIMEGESTLDWKTNFRMSKNPRTKHFVPMEFTYGYAITAHKSQGSEWDKVLVIEERFPFDKEEHKRWLYTACTRAAKKLVLVRPD
;
A
#
# COMPACT_ATOMS: atom_id res chain seq x y z
N MET A 1 -11.15 3.52 14.08
CA MET A 1 -11.90 2.31 13.73
C MET A 1 -12.58 2.50 12.38
N PRO A 2 -12.82 1.48 11.57
CA PRO A 2 -13.71 1.56 10.43
C PRO A 2 -15.12 1.91 10.85
N GLY A 3 -15.88 2.64 10.02
CA GLY A 3 -17.29 2.96 10.30
C GLY A 3 -17.59 3.92 11.44
N THR A 4 -16.60 4.57 12.04
CA THR A 4 -16.82 5.52 13.16
C THR A 4 -16.96 6.98 12.72
N GLY A 5 -17.00 7.27 11.42
CA GLY A 5 -17.24 8.63 10.92
C GLY A 5 -16.02 9.56 10.94
N LYS A 6 -14.77 9.04 11.04
CA LYS A 6 -13.53 9.87 11.04
C LYS A 6 -13.49 10.92 9.92
N SER A 7 -13.70 10.49 8.68
CA SER A 7 -13.66 11.40 7.52
C SER A 7 -14.77 12.47 7.56
N THR A 8 -15.92 12.14 8.14
CA THR A 8 -17.04 13.08 8.32
C THR A 8 -16.69 14.12 9.39
N LEU A 9 -16.14 13.67 10.53
CA LEU A 9 -15.70 14.57 11.60
C LEU A 9 -14.67 15.58 11.11
N VAL A 10 -13.71 15.15 10.29
CA VAL A 10 -12.70 16.06 9.72
C VAL A 10 -13.32 17.18 8.90
N LYS A 11 -14.34 16.89 8.09
CA LYS A 11 -15.04 17.91 7.32
C LYS A 11 -15.69 18.95 8.25
N PHE A 12 -16.28 18.53 9.37
CA PHE A 12 -16.81 19.46 10.37
C PHE A 12 -15.72 20.29 11.06
N ILE A 13 -14.60 19.68 11.42
CA ILE A 13 -13.46 20.38 12.00
C ILE A 13 -12.93 21.44 11.03
N ILE A 14 -12.73 21.08 9.75
CA ILE A 14 -12.27 22.04 8.73
C ILE A 14 -13.28 23.17 8.55
N SER A 15 -14.58 22.87 8.52
CA SER A 15 -15.64 23.89 8.42
C SER A 15 -15.61 24.86 9.62
N ALA A 16 -15.37 24.36 10.83
CA ALA A 16 -15.25 25.19 12.03
C ALA A 16 -13.99 26.07 11.98
N LEU A 17 -12.84 25.51 11.58
CA LEU A 17 -11.59 26.24 11.40
C LEU A 17 -11.73 27.32 10.31
N ALA A 18 -12.43 27.02 9.23
CA ALA A 18 -12.71 27.97 8.16
C ALA A 18 -13.46 29.19 8.65
N GLN A 19 -14.49 29.00 9.52
CA GLN A 19 -15.26 30.08 10.09
C GLN A 19 -14.48 30.91 11.12
N GLU A 20 -13.68 30.26 11.96
CA GLU A 20 -12.99 30.93 13.07
C GLU A 20 -11.68 31.60 12.64
N PHE A 21 -10.92 31.01 11.71
CA PHE A 21 -9.57 31.44 11.37
C PHE A 21 -9.41 31.94 9.93
N ASN A 22 -10.51 32.19 9.22
CA ASN A 22 -10.51 32.62 7.82
C ASN A 22 -9.65 31.70 6.93
N ILE A 23 -9.92 30.41 7.01
CA ILE A 23 -9.29 29.34 6.22
C ILE A 23 -10.20 29.02 5.04
N ASP A 24 -9.65 29.01 3.82
CA ASP A 24 -10.36 28.51 2.64
C ASP A 24 -10.18 26.97 2.55
N PRO A 25 -11.27 26.18 2.65
CA PRO A 25 -11.16 24.72 2.59
C PRO A 25 -10.58 24.18 1.27
N ASP A 26 -10.75 24.91 0.16
CA ASP A 26 -10.30 24.48 -1.16
C ASP A 26 -8.82 24.88 -1.42
N ASP A 27 -8.36 26.02 -0.92
CA ASP A 27 -7.00 26.51 -1.15
C ASP A 27 -6.05 26.24 0.02
N ASP A 28 -6.51 26.43 1.26
CA ASP A 28 -5.66 26.38 2.47
C ASP A 28 -5.51 24.99 3.08
N VAL A 29 -6.29 23.98 2.63
CA VAL A 29 -6.28 22.63 3.21
C VAL A 29 -5.64 21.62 2.28
N VAL A 30 -4.69 20.84 2.78
CA VAL A 30 -4.13 19.68 2.07
C VAL A 30 -4.40 18.39 2.82
N TYR A 31 -4.89 17.39 2.10
CA TYR A 31 -5.07 16.03 2.60
C TYR A 31 -3.85 15.20 2.26
N THR A 32 -3.29 14.54 3.25
CA THR A 32 -2.07 13.77 3.07
C THR A 32 -2.17 12.36 3.63
N SER A 33 -1.36 11.47 3.10
CA SER A 33 -1.12 10.15 3.67
C SER A 33 0.34 9.73 3.45
N PHE A 34 0.75 8.66 4.14
CA PHE A 34 2.10 8.11 3.99
C PHE A 34 2.31 7.43 2.64
N THR A 35 1.30 6.74 2.12
CA THR A 35 1.39 5.97 0.86
C THR A 35 0.65 6.65 -0.28
N GLY A 36 1.17 6.48 -1.52
CA GLY A 36 0.49 6.99 -2.70
C GLY A 36 -0.89 6.35 -2.93
N LYS A 37 -1.05 5.07 -2.57
CA LYS A 37 -2.35 4.38 -2.69
C LYS A 37 -3.41 5.02 -1.78
N ALA A 38 -3.06 5.35 -0.55
CA ALA A 38 -3.99 6.03 0.35
C ALA A 38 -4.34 7.46 -0.15
N THR A 39 -3.41 8.16 -0.80
CA THR A 39 -3.72 9.46 -1.42
C THR A 39 -4.71 9.32 -2.58
N GLN A 40 -4.60 8.29 -3.40
CA GLN A 40 -5.59 8.00 -4.45
C GLN A 40 -6.99 7.76 -3.87
N VAL A 41 -7.08 7.05 -2.73
CA VAL A 41 -8.37 6.87 -2.03
C VAL A 41 -8.92 8.20 -1.53
N LEU A 42 -8.07 9.09 -1.00
CA LEU A 42 -8.49 10.43 -0.59
C LEU A 42 -9.01 11.28 -1.76
N GLN A 43 -8.36 11.23 -2.92
CA GLN A 43 -8.82 11.90 -4.16
C GLN A 43 -10.20 11.38 -4.60
N LYS A 44 -10.40 10.05 -4.61
CA LYS A 44 -11.68 9.43 -4.96
C LYS A 44 -12.83 9.83 -4.02
N LYS A 45 -12.51 10.17 -2.77
CA LYS A 45 -13.49 10.72 -1.81
C LYS A 45 -13.83 12.19 -2.06
N GLY A 46 -13.31 12.80 -3.13
CA GLY A 46 -13.61 14.17 -3.55
C GLY A 46 -12.79 15.25 -2.85
N ASN A 47 -11.63 14.90 -2.27
CA ASN A 47 -10.71 15.91 -1.74
C ASN A 47 -9.86 16.48 -2.89
N HIS A 48 -9.74 17.81 -2.98
CA HIS A 48 -9.07 18.49 -4.08
C HIS A 48 -7.54 18.50 -3.92
N ASN A 49 -7.03 19.04 -2.82
CA ASN A 49 -5.58 19.11 -2.58
C ASN A 49 -5.12 17.83 -1.88
N VAL A 50 -4.61 16.87 -2.63
CA VAL A 50 -4.14 15.59 -2.08
C VAL A 50 -2.69 15.35 -2.46
N SER A 51 -1.87 14.98 -1.47
CA SER A 51 -0.45 14.70 -1.67
C SER A 51 0.05 13.62 -0.70
N THR A 52 1.16 12.96 -1.03
CA THR A 52 1.86 12.19 0.00
C THR A 52 2.63 13.14 0.92
N LEU A 53 2.80 12.75 2.20
CA LEU A 53 3.63 13.53 3.13
C LEU A 53 5.04 13.78 2.60
N HIS A 54 5.64 12.80 1.91
CA HIS A 54 6.96 12.98 1.31
C HIS A 54 6.97 14.08 0.23
N LYS A 55 5.96 14.12 -0.64
CA LYS A 55 5.87 15.14 -1.70
C LYS A 55 5.57 16.52 -1.11
N LEU A 56 4.78 16.58 -0.04
CA LEU A 56 4.47 17.83 0.65
C LEU A 56 5.70 18.43 1.35
N LEU A 57 6.55 17.57 1.97
CA LEU A 57 7.64 18.03 2.84
C LEU A 57 8.99 18.18 2.16
N TYR A 58 9.18 17.57 0.97
CA TYR A 58 10.49 17.53 0.33
C TYR A 58 10.45 17.84 -1.17
N LYS A 59 11.40 18.65 -1.60
CA LYS A 59 11.77 18.79 -3.01
C LYS A 59 12.95 17.89 -3.36
N HIS A 60 12.88 17.30 -4.53
CA HIS A 60 13.94 16.46 -5.06
C HIS A 60 14.60 17.19 -6.23
N TYR A 61 15.87 17.58 -6.07
CA TYR A 61 16.64 18.25 -7.11
C TYR A 61 17.56 17.24 -7.79
N PRO A 62 17.49 17.09 -9.11
CA PRO A 62 18.42 16.22 -9.82
C PRO A 62 19.85 16.74 -9.68
N LEU A 63 20.79 15.86 -9.41
CA LEU A 63 22.21 16.18 -9.32
C LEU A 63 22.87 15.95 -10.67
N PRO A 64 23.92 16.76 -11.04
CA PRO A 64 24.62 16.60 -12.32
C PRO A 64 25.25 15.23 -12.55
N ASN A 65 25.62 14.55 -11.47
CA ASN A 65 26.20 13.20 -11.49
C ASN A 65 25.13 12.07 -11.41
N GLY A 66 23.87 12.43 -11.61
CA GLY A 66 22.71 11.52 -11.48
C GLY A 66 22.36 11.26 -10.02
N GLY A 67 21.10 11.41 -9.69
CA GLY A 67 20.50 11.28 -8.36
C GLY A 67 19.78 12.54 -7.95
N TYR A 68 19.16 12.47 -6.78
CA TYR A 68 18.41 13.60 -6.28
C TYR A 68 18.97 14.04 -4.93
N ARG A 69 19.14 15.33 -4.76
CA ARG A 69 19.32 15.95 -3.46
C ARG A 69 17.92 16.15 -2.90
N LYS A 70 17.66 15.56 -1.75
CA LYS A 70 16.41 15.74 -1.01
C LYS A 70 16.58 17.01 -0.15
N GLU A 71 15.77 18.01 -0.39
CA GLU A 71 15.71 19.21 0.44
C GLU A 71 14.34 19.32 1.07
N ARG A 72 14.31 19.68 2.35
CA ARG A 72 13.06 19.94 3.04
C ARG A 72 12.50 21.30 2.57
N ILE A 73 11.20 21.33 2.33
CA ILE A 73 10.45 22.57 2.09
C ILE A 73 10.38 23.34 3.41
N GLU A 74 10.80 24.58 3.42
CA GLU A 74 10.82 25.40 4.65
C GLU A 74 9.43 25.94 4.99
N PHE A 75 8.65 26.32 4.00
CA PHE A 75 7.32 26.91 4.14
C PHE A 75 6.30 26.13 3.33
N LEU A 76 5.20 25.77 3.97
CA LEU A 76 4.05 25.17 3.30
C LEU A 76 3.07 26.29 2.93
N GLU A 77 2.48 26.17 1.75
CA GLU A 77 1.44 27.11 1.26
C GLU A 77 0.09 26.89 1.97
N TYR A 78 -0.10 25.74 2.60
CA TYR A 78 -1.32 25.35 3.28
C TYR A 78 -1.32 25.75 4.75
N LYS A 79 -2.50 26.11 5.26
CA LYS A 79 -2.72 26.41 6.69
C LYS A 79 -3.15 25.19 7.49
N VAL A 80 -3.78 24.22 6.82
CA VAL A 80 -4.23 22.94 7.46
C VAL A 80 -3.67 21.75 6.71
N VAL A 81 -3.02 20.85 7.44
CA VAL A 81 -2.53 19.57 6.93
C VAL A 81 -3.28 18.43 7.61
N VAL A 82 -4.11 17.74 6.84
CA VAL A 82 -4.79 16.51 7.29
C VAL A 82 -3.91 15.31 6.97
N VAL A 83 -3.55 14.53 7.97
CA VAL A 83 -2.74 13.31 7.85
C VAL A 83 -3.63 12.10 8.09
N ASP A 84 -4.04 11.43 7.01
CA ASP A 84 -4.83 10.19 7.11
C ASP A 84 -3.90 8.98 7.24
N GLU A 85 -4.39 7.93 7.92
CA GLU A 85 -3.64 6.72 8.27
C GLU A 85 -2.31 7.06 8.98
N CYS A 86 -2.36 7.98 9.95
CA CYS A 86 -1.17 8.51 10.64
C CYS A 86 -0.40 7.45 11.45
N SER A 87 -1.01 6.30 11.76
CA SER A 87 -0.34 5.15 12.37
C SER A 87 0.85 4.63 11.57
N MET A 88 0.83 4.81 10.23
CA MET A 88 1.88 4.36 9.34
C MET A 88 3.01 5.38 9.16
N VAL A 89 2.84 6.62 9.60
CA VAL A 89 3.79 7.70 9.36
C VAL A 89 5.01 7.52 10.25
N PRO A 90 6.23 7.39 9.69
CA PRO A 90 7.44 7.29 10.49
C PRO A 90 7.64 8.53 11.38
N LYS A 91 8.15 8.30 12.60
CA LYS A 91 8.43 9.35 13.58
C LYS A 91 9.32 10.48 13.02
N SER A 92 10.33 10.10 12.23
CA SER A 92 11.23 11.06 11.57
C SER A 92 10.47 11.98 10.61
N LEU A 93 9.56 11.43 9.81
CA LEU A 93 8.74 12.18 8.85
C LEU A 93 7.74 13.10 9.57
N PHE A 94 7.10 12.60 10.63
CA PHE A 94 6.19 13.42 11.43
C PHE A 94 6.92 14.56 12.14
N LYS A 95 8.14 14.34 12.65
CA LYS A 95 8.97 15.42 13.22
C LYS A 95 9.28 16.52 12.20
N ASP A 96 9.49 16.15 10.93
CA ASP A 96 9.74 17.14 9.88
C ASP A 96 8.46 17.94 9.57
N LEU A 97 7.28 17.31 9.57
CA LEU A 97 6.00 18.04 9.46
C LEU A 97 5.79 18.98 10.64
N ALA A 98 6.00 18.51 11.87
CA ALA A 98 5.77 19.29 13.11
C ALA A 98 6.72 20.49 13.30
N ARG A 99 7.76 20.63 12.47
CA ARG A 99 8.65 21.82 12.46
C ARG A 99 8.05 23.02 11.73
N HIS A 100 7.04 22.82 10.90
CA HIS A 100 6.39 23.91 10.22
C HIS A 100 5.53 24.70 11.21
N GLN A 101 5.76 26.00 11.25
CA GLN A 101 5.00 26.93 12.09
C GLN A 101 3.78 27.43 11.35
N ASN A 102 2.77 27.90 12.10
CA ASN A 102 1.55 28.50 11.56
C ASN A 102 0.70 27.56 10.68
N ILE A 103 0.75 26.26 10.97
CA ILE A 103 -0.13 25.26 10.36
C ILE A 103 -0.90 24.50 11.45
N TYR A 104 -2.13 24.13 11.13
CA TYR A 104 -2.91 23.17 11.90
C TYR A 104 -2.68 21.77 11.36
N ILE A 105 -2.36 20.81 12.23
CA ILE A 105 -2.15 19.41 11.84
C ILE A 105 -3.27 18.57 12.44
N ILE A 106 -4.04 17.92 11.57
CA ILE A 106 -5.13 17.01 11.96
C ILE A 106 -4.70 15.59 11.60
N CYS A 107 -4.38 14.78 12.61
CA CYS A 107 -3.98 13.38 12.43
C CYS A 107 -5.16 12.44 12.61
N LEU A 108 -5.41 11.61 11.60
CA LEU A 108 -6.41 10.56 11.61
C LEU A 108 -5.74 9.19 11.55
N GLY A 109 -6.18 8.29 12.38
CA GLY A 109 -5.63 6.94 12.38
C GLY A 109 -6.49 5.96 13.16
N ASP A 110 -6.04 4.73 13.16
CA ASP A 110 -6.63 3.65 13.93
C ASP A 110 -5.53 2.94 14.73
N PRO A 111 -5.51 3.06 16.07
CA PRO A 111 -4.48 2.45 16.91
C PRO A 111 -4.50 0.92 16.89
N GLY A 112 -5.57 0.31 16.36
CA GLY A 112 -5.65 -1.15 16.16
C GLY A 112 -4.91 -1.65 14.93
N GLN A 113 -4.54 -0.77 13.99
CA GLN A 113 -3.79 -1.14 12.78
C GLN A 113 -2.28 -1.28 13.05
N LEU A 114 -1.61 -1.90 12.07
CA LEU A 114 -0.16 -2.07 12.12
C LEU A 114 0.57 -0.71 12.14
N PRO A 115 1.59 -0.57 13.00
CA PRO A 115 2.49 0.59 13.00
C PRO A 115 3.44 0.54 11.79
N PRO A 116 4.35 1.52 11.63
CA PRO A 116 5.45 1.45 10.67
C PRO A 116 6.25 0.16 10.83
N VAL A 117 6.78 -0.37 9.73
CA VAL A 117 7.55 -1.64 9.71
C VAL A 117 8.76 -1.61 10.67
N ASN A 118 9.36 -0.43 10.88
CA ASN A 118 10.44 -0.26 11.85
C ASN A 118 9.85 0.28 13.16
N ALA A 119 9.89 -0.52 14.23
CA ALA A 119 9.36 -0.17 15.55
C ALA A 119 10.01 1.10 16.14
N ASP A 120 11.29 1.38 15.87
CA ASP A 120 11.98 2.59 16.32
C ASP A 120 11.40 3.86 15.66
N GLU A 121 10.64 3.72 14.59
CA GLU A 121 9.96 4.80 13.85
C GLU A 121 8.49 4.96 14.25
N ASP A 122 8.00 4.27 15.30
CA ASP A 122 6.64 4.50 15.81
C ASP A 122 6.54 5.96 16.32
N ASN A 123 5.53 6.65 15.81
CA ASN A 123 5.32 8.06 16.12
C ASN A 123 4.51 8.30 17.42
N HIS A 124 3.90 7.26 17.97
CA HIS A 124 3.08 7.31 19.19
C HIS A 124 1.91 8.31 19.17
N LEU A 125 1.51 8.81 18.00
CA LEU A 125 0.45 9.81 17.88
C LEU A 125 -0.92 9.32 18.36
N LEU A 126 -1.14 8.01 18.29
CA LEU A 126 -2.42 7.38 18.64
C LEU A 126 -2.46 6.83 20.06
N ASP A 127 -1.37 6.98 20.85
CA ASP A 127 -1.33 6.53 22.25
C ASP A 127 -2.18 7.42 23.15
N ALA A 128 -2.27 8.73 22.82
CA ALA A 128 -3.06 9.70 23.55
C ALA A 128 -3.81 10.64 22.57
N PRO A 129 -4.86 10.16 21.89
CA PRO A 129 -5.60 10.96 20.93
C PRO A 129 -6.42 12.05 21.62
N HIS A 130 -6.52 13.24 21.02
CA HIS A 130 -7.38 14.32 21.52
C HIS A 130 -8.87 13.95 21.44
N ILE A 131 -9.27 13.20 20.41
CA ILE A 131 -10.63 12.71 20.21
C ILE A 131 -10.55 11.24 19.85
N PHE A 132 -11.30 10.42 20.57
CA PHE A 132 -11.42 9.00 20.32
C PHE A 132 -12.86 8.67 19.92
N LEU A 133 -13.04 8.13 18.71
CA LEU A 133 -14.32 7.69 18.20
C LEU A 133 -14.45 6.19 18.45
N ASP A 134 -15.22 5.80 19.43
CA ASP A 134 -15.47 4.41 19.85
C ASP A 134 -16.85 3.89 19.40
N GLU A 135 -17.77 4.80 19.11
CA GLU A 135 -19.09 4.44 18.61
C GLU A 135 -19.07 4.11 17.12
N ILE A 136 -19.54 2.93 16.78
CA ILE A 136 -19.74 2.50 15.40
C ILE A 136 -21.09 3.03 14.94
N MET A 137 -21.11 3.72 13.79
CA MET A 137 -22.36 4.22 13.20
C MET A 137 -23.32 3.06 12.94
N ARG A 138 -24.63 3.27 13.18
CA ARG A 138 -25.67 2.22 13.13
C ARG A 138 -25.59 1.30 11.91
N GLN A 139 -25.45 1.87 10.71
CA GLN A 139 -25.34 1.08 9.48
C GLN A 139 -24.08 0.20 9.43
N ALA A 140 -22.99 0.66 10.05
CA ALA A 140 -21.76 -0.10 10.13
C ALA A 140 -21.81 -1.19 11.22
N ALA A 141 -22.61 -1.00 12.27
CA ALA A 141 -22.74 -1.98 13.35
C ALA A 141 -23.43 -3.29 12.92
N GLU A 142 -24.20 -3.27 11.83
CA GLU A 142 -24.85 -4.46 11.26
C GLU A 142 -23.89 -5.32 10.41
N SER A 143 -22.75 -4.77 9.98
CA SER A 143 -21.77 -5.52 9.17
C SER A 143 -21.06 -6.60 9.98
N GLU A 144 -21.13 -7.84 9.51
CA GLU A 144 -20.42 -8.99 10.09
C GLU A 144 -18.90 -8.75 10.06
N ILE A 145 -18.36 -8.03 9.06
CA ILE A 145 -16.94 -7.69 8.95
C ILE A 145 -16.53 -6.79 10.12
N ILE A 146 -17.33 -5.77 10.41
CA ILE A 146 -17.06 -4.85 11.52
C ILE A 146 -17.17 -5.57 12.85
N GLN A 147 -18.19 -6.41 13.03
CA GLN A 147 -18.35 -7.22 14.25
C GLN A 147 -17.15 -8.15 14.47
N LEU A 148 -16.67 -8.83 13.42
CA LEU A 148 -15.47 -9.68 13.52
C LEU A 148 -14.22 -8.85 13.86
N THR A 149 -14.03 -7.74 13.19
CA THR A 149 -12.85 -6.87 13.45
C THR A 149 -12.86 -6.29 14.86
N MET A 150 -14.05 -6.00 15.42
CA MET A 150 -14.17 -5.60 16.83
C MET A 150 -13.83 -6.74 17.80
N LYS A 151 -14.28 -7.97 17.54
CA LYS A 151 -13.85 -9.14 18.33
C LYS A 151 -12.33 -9.28 18.33
N ILE A 152 -11.68 -9.17 17.15
CA ILE A 152 -10.23 -9.22 17.03
C ILE A 152 -9.59 -8.11 17.89
N ARG A 153 -10.07 -6.88 17.76
CA ARG A 153 -9.54 -5.73 18.49
C ARG A 153 -9.65 -5.87 20.01
N ASN A 154 -10.80 -6.38 20.48
CA ASN A 154 -11.06 -6.58 21.91
C ASN A 154 -10.42 -7.87 22.47
N ASN A 155 -9.69 -8.62 21.63
CA ASN A 155 -9.11 -9.92 21.99
C ASN A 155 -10.17 -10.94 22.42
N GLU A 156 -11.37 -10.86 21.83
CA GLU A 156 -12.45 -11.80 22.04
C GLU A 156 -12.26 -13.08 21.21
N PRO A 157 -12.83 -14.21 21.64
CA PRO A 157 -12.76 -15.46 20.87
C PRO A 157 -13.39 -15.29 19.48
N ILE A 158 -12.69 -15.78 18.45
CA ILE A 158 -13.19 -15.85 17.09
C ILE A 158 -13.68 -17.27 16.83
N GLU A 159 -14.98 -17.41 16.63
CA GLU A 159 -15.62 -18.69 16.33
C GLU A 159 -15.63 -18.96 14.82
N TYR A 160 -15.62 -20.26 14.46
CA TYR A 160 -15.86 -20.65 13.07
C TYR A 160 -17.31 -20.35 12.69
N MET A 161 -17.50 -19.71 11.54
CA MET A 161 -18.82 -19.28 11.11
C MET A 161 -18.93 -19.24 9.57
N LYS A 162 -20.15 -19.37 9.09
CA LYS A 162 -20.50 -19.22 7.67
C LYS A 162 -21.65 -18.19 7.57
N GLY A 163 -21.28 -16.92 7.68
CA GLY A 163 -22.19 -15.79 7.56
C GLY A 163 -22.40 -15.36 6.11
N THR A 164 -23.15 -14.27 5.95
CA THR A 164 -23.45 -13.69 4.64
C THR A 164 -22.30 -12.83 4.09
N GLU A 165 -21.61 -12.10 4.97
CA GLU A 165 -20.46 -11.26 4.63
C GLU A 165 -19.15 -11.92 5.04
N VAL A 166 -19.15 -12.70 6.13
CA VAL A 166 -17.96 -13.27 6.74
C VAL A 166 -18.03 -14.78 6.82
N GLN A 167 -16.96 -15.44 6.41
CA GLN A 167 -16.72 -16.85 6.70
C GLN A 167 -15.42 -16.99 7.47
N VAL A 168 -15.46 -17.70 8.59
CA VAL A 168 -14.28 -18.09 9.36
C VAL A 168 -14.16 -19.60 9.30
N ILE A 169 -13.11 -20.08 8.65
CA ILE A 169 -12.92 -21.51 8.33
C ILE A 169 -11.57 -22.03 8.83
N LYS A 170 -11.45 -23.35 8.92
CA LYS A 170 -10.17 -24.01 9.20
C LYS A 170 -9.27 -24.02 7.95
N ARG A 171 -7.97 -24.15 8.15
CA ARG A 171 -6.99 -24.30 7.08
C ARG A 171 -7.29 -25.48 6.17
N SER A 172 -7.73 -26.57 6.74
CA SER A 172 -8.14 -27.80 6.03
C SER A 172 -9.38 -27.63 5.12
N GLU A 173 -10.18 -26.59 5.33
CA GLU A 173 -11.36 -26.29 4.50
C GLU A 173 -11.02 -25.34 3.31
N LEU A 174 -9.82 -24.75 3.29
CA LEU A 174 -9.39 -23.89 2.19
C LEU A 174 -9.29 -24.69 0.89
N ASN A 175 -9.92 -24.19 -0.15
CA ASN A 175 -9.93 -24.82 -1.46
C ASN A 175 -9.59 -23.82 -2.57
N THR A 176 -9.32 -24.35 -3.76
CA THR A 176 -8.91 -23.55 -4.93
C THR A 176 -9.96 -22.56 -5.39
N GLY A 177 -11.26 -22.92 -5.24
CA GLY A 177 -12.36 -22.01 -5.59
C GLY A 177 -12.37 -20.75 -4.72
N MET A 178 -11.98 -20.86 -3.43
CA MET A 178 -11.88 -19.70 -2.54
C MET A 178 -10.70 -18.79 -2.92
N LEU A 179 -9.59 -19.36 -3.39
CA LEU A 179 -8.45 -18.57 -3.88
C LEU A 179 -8.82 -17.76 -5.12
N GLN A 180 -9.56 -18.36 -6.06
CA GLN A 180 -10.02 -17.72 -7.29
C GLN A 180 -11.19 -16.73 -7.05
N TRP A 181 -11.97 -16.94 -5.98
CA TRP A 181 -13.09 -16.06 -5.61
C TRP A 181 -12.63 -14.69 -5.09
N ALA A 182 -11.47 -14.64 -4.41
CA ALA A 182 -10.99 -13.43 -3.77
C ALA A 182 -10.46 -12.41 -4.80
N ASP A 183 -10.87 -11.15 -4.64
CA ASP A 183 -10.25 -10.06 -5.38
C ASP A 183 -8.81 -9.84 -4.90
N GLN A 184 -8.56 -10.07 -3.58
CA GLN A 184 -7.22 -10.03 -3.01
C GLN A 184 -7.04 -11.07 -1.91
N ILE A 185 -5.88 -11.75 -1.93
CA ILE A 185 -5.46 -12.69 -0.88
C ILE A 185 -4.42 -11.98 0.00
N LEU A 186 -4.64 -12.02 1.32
CA LEU A 186 -3.74 -11.43 2.31
C LEU A 186 -3.09 -12.50 3.17
N VAL A 187 -1.78 -12.38 3.32
CA VAL A 187 -0.95 -13.34 4.06
C VAL A 187 0.01 -12.62 5.01
N GLY A 188 0.66 -13.36 5.90
CA GLY A 188 1.61 -12.80 6.85
C GLY A 188 3.04 -12.73 6.32
N THR A 189 3.50 -13.81 5.72
CA THR A 189 4.90 -13.98 5.36
C THR A 189 5.13 -13.92 3.85
N ASN A 190 6.36 -13.54 3.46
CA ASN A 190 6.77 -13.57 2.06
C ASN A 190 6.79 -15.00 1.49
N ASN A 191 7.10 -16.00 2.31
CA ASN A 191 7.11 -17.39 1.86
C ASN A 191 5.71 -17.86 1.48
N THR A 192 4.70 -17.59 2.32
CA THR A 192 3.29 -17.91 2.01
C THR A 192 2.81 -17.12 0.80
N ARG A 193 3.16 -15.82 0.70
CA ARG A 193 2.85 -15.00 -0.48
C ARG A 193 3.37 -15.65 -1.76
N ASN A 194 4.64 -16.03 -1.80
CA ASN A 194 5.26 -16.64 -2.97
C ASN A 194 4.59 -17.98 -3.32
N SER A 195 4.32 -18.82 -2.32
CA SER A 195 3.63 -20.09 -2.51
C SER A 195 2.22 -19.92 -3.09
N ILE A 196 1.43 -19.00 -2.55
CA ILE A 196 0.07 -18.73 -3.04
C ILE A 196 0.11 -18.10 -4.45
N ASN A 197 1.04 -17.19 -4.73
CA ASN A 197 1.20 -16.61 -6.06
C ASN A 197 1.54 -17.68 -7.11
N ALA A 198 2.43 -18.61 -6.80
CA ALA A 198 2.75 -19.75 -7.67
C ALA A 198 1.53 -20.66 -7.88
N GLN A 199 0.81 -20.99 -6.82
CA GLN A 199 -0.41 -21.78 -6.89
C GLN A 199 -1.49 -21.11 -7.73
N MET A 200 -1.70 -19.79 -7.57
CA MET A 200 -2.67 -19.04 -8.37
C MET A 200 -2.33 -19.07 -9.85
N ARG A 201 -1.06 -18.88 -10.22
CA ARG A 201 -0.64 -18.98 -11.62
C ARG A 201 -0.92 -20.37 -12.20
N GLN A 202 -0.59 -21.43 -11.45
CA GLN A 202 -0.88 -22.80 -11.84
C GLN A 202 -2.39 -23.04 -12.04
N LEU A 203 -3.23 -22.55 -11.11
CA LEU A 203 -4.69 -22.64 -11.22
C LEU A 203 -5.26 -21.90 -12.43
N LEU A 204 -4.60 -20.84 -12.87
CA LEU A 204 -4.96 -20.07 -14.07
C LEU A 204 -4.31 -20.63 -15.36
N GLY A 205 -3.61 -21.77 -15.28
CA GLY A 205 -2.92 -22.38 -16.41
C GLY A 205 -1.73 -21.56 -16.93
N ARG A 206 -1.10 -20.75 -16.06
CA ARG A 206 0.02 -19.87 -16.41
C ARG A 206 1.33 -20.47 -15.94
N GLU A 207 2.25 -20.68 -16.86
CA GLU A 207 3.56 -21.27 -16.60
C GLU A 207 4.68 -20.37 -17.13
N GLY A 208 5.88 -20.55 -16.59
CA GLY A 208 7.08 -19.84 -17.03
C GLY A 208 7.02 -18.33 -16.79
N THR A 209 7.32 -17.54 -17.82
CA THR A 209 7.41 -16.08 -17.75
C THR A 209 6.07 -15.41 -17.46
N PRO A 210 6.05 -14.15 -16.97
CA PRO A 210 4.80 -13.40 -16.84
C PRO A 210 4.02 -13.34 -18.15
N GLN A 211 2.72 -13.47 -18.05
CA GLN A 211 1.77 -13.54 -19.17
C GLN A 211 0.68 -12.49 -18.99
N ASP A 212 0.01 -12.15 -20.10
CA ASP A 212 -1.13 -11.24 -20.09
C ASP A 212 -2.19 -11.64 -19.07
N GLY A 213 -2.64 -10.66 -18.29
CA GLY A 213 -3.57 -10.85 -17.20
C GLY A 213 -2.93 -11.39 -15.90
N ASP A 214 -1.61 -11.61 -15.83
CA ASP A 214 -0.96 -11.88 -14.54
C ASP A 214 -1.13 -10.68 -13.61
N LYS A 215 -1.59 -10.96 -12.39
CA LYS A 215 -1.73 -9.93 -11.36
C LYS A 215 -0.37 -9.62 -10.74
N ILE A 216 0.02 -8.36 -10.78
CA ILE A 216 1.30 -7.87 -10.27
C ILE A 216 1.11 -6.67 -9.33
N ILE A 217 2.11 -6.42 -8.48
CA ILE A 217 2.15 -5.29 -7.55
C ILE A 217 3.45 -4.53 -7.73
N CYS A 218 3.34 -3.20 -7.80
CA CYS A 218 4.48 -2.29 -7.84
C CYS A 218 5.15 -2.21 -6.47
N LEU A 219 6.49 -2.29 -6.42
CA LEU A 219 7.25 -2.33 -5.18
C LEU A 219 7.91 -0.99 -4.82
N ARG A 220 7.93 -0.02 -5.73
CA ARG A 220 8.55 1.30 -5.52
C ARG A 220 7.66 2.45 -6.01
N ASN A 221 8.00 3.66 -5.60
CA ASN A 221 7.39 4.87 -6.16
C ASN A 221 8.18 5.30 -7.40
N TYR A 222 7.47 5.47 -8.51
CA TYR A 222 7.98 5.97 -9.78
C TYR A 222 7.23 7.25 -10.15
N TRP A 223 7.66 8.36 -9.58
CA TRP A 223 6.98 9.65 -9.68
C TRP A 223 6.95 10.22 -11.11
N ASP A 224 7.91 9.83 -11.94
CA ASP A 224 8.02 10.25 -13.35
C ASP A 224 7.28 9.31 -14.31
N THR A 225 6.69 8.22 -13.80
CA THR A 225 5.90 7.27 -14.58
C THR A 225 4.42 7.55 -14.36
N ILE A 226 3.78 8.13 -15.37
CA ILE A 226 2.45 8.70 -15.27
C ILE A 226 1.46 7.84 -16.07
N SER A 227 0.28 7.59 -15.50
CA SER A 227 -0.83 6.88 -16.16
C SER A 227 -1.56 7.78 -17.18
N ASP A 228 -2.49 7.19 -17.90
CA ASP A 228 -3.46 7.88 -18.75
C ASP A 228 -4.34 8.90 -17.98
N ASN A 229 -4.48 8.72 -16.67
CA ASN A 229 -5.21 9.63 -15.77
C ASN A 229 -4.28 10.59 -14.99
N GLU A 230 -3.06 10.81 -15.48
CA GLU A 230 -2.05 11.73 -14.90
C GLU A 230 -1.61 11.37 -13.45
N ASN A 231 -1.83 10.15 -13.02
CA ASN A 231 -1.39 9.66 -11.72
C ASN A 231 -0.02 9.00 -11.79
N ALA A 232 0.84 9.27 -10.82
CA ALA A 232 2.14 8.61 -10.71
C ALA A 232 2.00 7.16 -10.25
N LEU A 233 2.88 6.28 -10.75
CA LEU A 233 2.97 4.89 -10.31
C LEU A 233 3.62 4.79 -8.93
N VAL A 234 2.88 4.28 -7.97
CA VAL A 234 3.31 4.25 -6.56
C VAL A 234 3.42 2.84 -5.98
N ASN A 235 4.26 2.71 -4.97
CA ASN A 235 4.42 1.46 -4.22
C ASN A 235 3.08 0.97 -3.66
N GLY A 236 2.80 -0.32 -3.84
CA GLY A 236 1.56 -0.96 -3.41
C GLY A 236 0.43 -0.90 -4.44
N THR A 237 0.63 -0.25 -5.61
CA THR A 237 -0.34 -0.30 -6.69
C THR A 237 -0.43 -1.73 -7.24
N VAL A 238 -1.63 -2.29 -7.23
CA VAL A 238 -1.97 -3.63 -7.74
C VAL A 238 -2.72 -3.49 -9.05
N GLY A 239 -2.49 -4.41 -9.97
CA GLY A 239 -3.15 -4.44 -11.27
C GLY A 239 -2.71 -5.65 -12.07
N THR A 240 -3.02 -5.67 -13.35
CA THR A 240 -2.67 -6.73 -14.29
C THR A 240 -1.66 -6.24 -15.31
N ILE A 241 -0.82 -7.15 -15.79
CA ILE A 241 0.06 -6.88 -16.92
C ILE A 241 -0.68 -7.25 -18.22
N GLU A 242 -0.56 -6.43 -19.23
CA GLU A 242 -1.19 -6.61 -20.55
C GLU A 242 -0.19 -6.36 -21.67
N GLU A 243 -0.41 -6.98 -22.82
CA GLU A 243 0.46 -6.89 -24.00
C GLU A 243 1.94 -7.14 -23.66
N CYS A 244 2.18 -8.13 -22.79
CA CYS A 244 3.51 -8.35 -22.25
C CYS A 244 4.33 -9.31 -23.13
N TYR A 245 5.62 -9.02 -23.21
CA TYR A 245 6.59 -9.85 -23.90
C TYR A 245 7.94 -9.85 -23.20
N ASP A 246 8.68 -10.96 -23.38
CA ASP A 246 10.04 -11.08 -22.90
C ASP A 246 10.98 -10.18 -23.70
N ASN A 247 11.82 -9.46 -23.00
CA ASN A 247 12.83 -8.60 -23.58
C ASN A 247 14.18 -8.80 -22.86
N TYR A 248 15.26 -8.38 -23.52
CA TYR A 248 16.60 -8.45 -22.96
C TYR A 248 17.40 -7.22 -23.34
N ILE A 249 18.15 -6.69 -22.40
CA ILE A 249 19.09 -5.61 -22.66
C ILE A 249 20.52 -6.03 -22.26
N ASN A 250 21.51 -5.53 -23.00
CA ASN A 250 22.90 -5.65 -22.63
C ASN A 250 23.29 -4.46 -21.74
N ILE A 251 23.68 -4.74 -20.53
CA ILE A 251 24.04 -3.73 -19.52
C ILE A 251 25.56 -3.53 -19.36
N ALA A 252 26.38 -4.11 -20.24
CA ALA A 252 27.84 -3.92 -20.16
C ALA A 252 28.22 -2.42 -20.06
N PRO A 253 29.18 -2.05 -19.20
CA PRO A 253 30.10 -2.90 -18.43
C PRO A 253 29.56 -3.41 -17.10
N TYR A 254 28.28 -3.15 -16.78
CA TYR A 254 27.64 -3.64 -15.57
C TYR A 254 27.31 -5.14 -15.68
N LYS A 255 27.03 -5.74 -14.53
CA LYS A 255 26.65 -7.15 -14.45
C LYS A 255 25.44 -7.33 -13.53
N THR A 256 24.66 -8.36 -13.82
CA THR A 256 23.56 -8.87 -12.99
C THR A 256 24.12 -9.62 -11.78
N THR A 257 23.26 -9.99 -10.84
CA THR A 257 23.62 -10.77 -9.63
C THR A 257 24.25 -12.13 -9.95
N ASP A 258 23.95 -12.70 -11.12
CA ASP A 258 24.51 -13.96 -11.64
C ASP A 258 25.70 -13.76 -12.60
N ASN A 259 26.33 -12.58 -12.58
CA ASN A 259 27.48 -12.18 -13.39
C ASN A 259 27.24 -12.10 -14.92
N SER A 260 26.02 -12.12 -15.38
CA SER A 260 25.66 -11.88 -16.79
C SER A 260 25.72 -10.39 -17.13
N THR A 261 26.01 -10.05 -18.37
CA THR A 261 25.81 -8.70 -18.93
C THR A 261 24.47 -8.58 -19.64
N ARG A 262 23.72 -9.68 -19.77
CA ARG A 262 22.40 -9.74 -20.39
C ARG A 262 21.33 -9.77 -19.28
N MET A 263 20.55 -8.71 -19.17
CA MET A 263 19.48 -8.59 -18.20
C MET A 263 18.13 -8.93 -18.84
N GLY A 264 17.40 -9.86 -18.21
CA GLY A 264 16.06 -10.25 -18.63
C GLY A 264 15.01 -9.26 -18.12
N LEU A 265 14.11 -8.86 -19.00
CA LEU A 265 13.02 -7.95 -18.73
C LEU A 265 11.67 -8.55 -19.18
N VAL A 266 10.62 -8.07 -18.58
CA VAL A 266 9.27 -8.16 -19.13
C VAL A 266 8.83 -6.74 -19.47
N THR A 267 8.44 -6.53 -20.71
CA THR A 267 7.90 -5.25 -21.18
C THR A 267 6.41 -5.42 -21.45
N GLY A 268 5.60 -4.45 -21.02
CA GLY A 268 4.14 -4.51 -21.20
C GLY A 268 3.45 -3.31 -20.59
N HIS A 269 2.13 -3.32 -20.66
CA HIS A 269 1.27 -2.32 -20.01
C HIS A 269 0.88 -2.81 -18.62
N PHE A 270 0.72 -1.89 -17.69
CA PHE A 270 0.23 -2.19 -16.35
C PHE A 270 -1.11 -1.50 -16.15
N VAL A 271 -2.17 -2.29 -16.06
CA VAL A 271 -3.54 -1.82 -15.86
C VAL A 271 -3.91 -2.04 -14.40
N THR A 272 -4.16 -0.97 -13.68
CA THR A 272 -4.50 -1.03 -12.25
C THR A 272 -5.90 -1.58 -12.02
N ASP A 273 -6.20 -2.06 -10.80
CA ASP A 273 -7.54 -2.50 -10.39
C ASP A 273 -8.62 -1.39 -10.56
N ASN A 274 -8.19 -0.14 -10.75
CA ASN A 274 -9.06 1.02 -10.99
C ASN A 274 -9.21 1.40 -12.46
N GLY A 275 -8.60 0.65 -13.38
CA GLY A 275 -8.64 0.88 -14.82
C GLY A 275 -7.67 1.93 -15.34
N GLU A 276 -6.72 2.43 -14.52
CA GLU A 276 -5.66 3.32 -14.97
C GLU A 276 -4.56 2.53 -15.66
N THR A 277 -4.04 3.01 -16.78
CA THR A 277 -3.02 2.31 -17.57
C THR A 277 -1.68 3.04 -17.56
N PHE A 278 -0.64 2.31 -17.25
CA PHE A 278 0.76 2.72 -17.40
C PHE A 278 1.36 1.96 -18.59
N TYR A 279 1.81 2.69 -19.59
CA TYR A 279 2.22 2.12 -20.86
C TYR A 279 3.72 1.77 -20.90
N ASN A 280 4.05 0.68 -21.60
CA ASN A 280 5.42 0.29 -21.98
C ASN A 280 6.41 0.23 -20.81
N LEU A 281 6.00 -0.36 -19.70
CA LEU A 281 6.86 -0.52 -18.54
C LEU A 281 7.91 -1.61 -18.79
N MET A 282 9.16 -1.34 -18.43
CA MET A 282 10.23 -2.34 -18.39
C MET A 282 10.41 -2.84 -16.95
N MET A 283 10.02 -4.09 -16.72
CA MET A 283 9.98 -4.70 -15.39
C MET A 283 11.07 -5.75 -15.24
N ASP A 284 11.62 -5.86 -14.02
CA ASP A 284 12.62 -6.88 -13.67
C ASP A 284 11.99 -8.28 -13.69
N LYS A 285 12.32 -9.07 -14.73
CA LYS A 285 11.78 -10.40 -14.92
C LYS A 285 12.10 -11.35 -13.76
N LYS A 286 13.36 -11.35 -13.31
CA LYS A 286 13.81 -12.20 -12.21
C LYS A 286 13.08 -11.85 -10.91
N LEU A 287 12.90 -10.56 -10.62
CA LEU A 287 12.19 -10.11 -9.43
C LEU A 287 10.71 -10.57 -9.44
N ILE A 288 10.03 -10.49 -10.59
CA ILE A 288 8.65 -10.96 -10.70
C ILE A 288 8.58 -12.47 -10.46
N MET A 289 9.46 -13.25 -11.09
CA MET A 289 9.41 -14.71 -11.09
C MET A 289 9.92 -15.34 -9.79
N GLU A 290 11.05 -14.84 -9.27
CA GLU A 290 11.81 -15.47 -8.20
C GLU A 290 11.77 -14.66 -6.89
N GLY A 291 11.34 -13.40 -6.95
CA GLY A 291 11.34 -12.49 -5.79
C GLY A 291 12.73 -11.90 -5.49
N GLU A 292 13.69 -12.07 -6.40
CA GLU A 292 15.05 -11.58 -6.29
C GLU A 292 15.37 -10.58 -7.41
N SER A 293 15.88 -9.41 -7.06
CA SER A 293 16.27 -8.42 -8.07
C SER A 293 17.42 -8.91 -8.94
N THR A 294 17.32 -8.67 -10.23
CA THR A 294 18.38 -8.97 -11.21
C THR A 294 19.63 -8.14 -10.94
N LEU A 295 19.50 -6.92 -10.43
CA LEU A 295 20.60 -6.04 -10.10
C LEU A 295 20.80 -5.96 -8.59
N ASP A 296 22.07 -6.08 -8.13
CA ASP A 296 22.39 -5.68 -6.77
C ASP A 296 22.19 -4.17 -6.57
N TRP A 297 22.04 -3.74 -5.32
CA TRP A 297 21.75 -2.35 -5.02
C TRP A 297 22.84 -1.38 -5.52
N LYS A 298 24.13 -1.79 -5.53
CA LYS A 298 25.24 -0.95 -6.00
C LYS A 298 25.18 -0.74 -7.50
N THR A 299 24.93 -1.83 -8.24
CA THR A 299 24.78 -1.80 -9.70
C THR A 299 23.56 -1.00 -10.10
N ASN A 300 22.42 -1.25 -9.48
CA ASN A 300 21.18 -0.48 -9.67
C ASN A 300 21.42 1.02 -9.43
N PHE A 301 22.05 1.36 -8.31
CA PHE A 301 22.40 2.74 -7.98
C PHE A 301 23.35 3.37 -9.01
N ARG A 302 24.41 2.67 -9.45
CA ARG A 302 25.33 3.19 -10.48
C ARG A 302 24.64 3.41 -11.81
N MET A 303 23.83 2.47 -12.25
CA MET A 303 23.07 2.58 -13.51
C MET A 303 22.07 3.73 -13.46
N SER A 304 21.34 3.89 -12.35
CA SER A 304 20.35 4.98 -12.17
C SER A 304 20.99 6.37 -12.17
N LYS A 305 22.27 6.47 -11.79
CA LYS A 305 23.04 7.72 -11.79
C LYS A 305 23.67 8.05 -13.15
N ASN A 306 23.84 7.09 -14.01
CA ASN A 306 24.49 7.29 -15.30
C ASN A 306 23.41 7.67 -16.36
N PRO A 307 23.51 8.87 -16.98
CA PRO A 307 22.53 9.33 -17.98
C PRO A 307 22.33 8.36 -19.16
N ARG A 308 23.37 7.55 -19.48
CA ARG A 308 23.31 6.60 -20.59
C ARG A 308 22.60 5.28 -20.23
N THR A 309 22.52 4.94 -18.93
CA THR A 309 22.00 3.64 -18.47
C THR A 309 20.78 3.76 -17.56
N LYS A 310 20.45 4.95 -17.06
CA LYS A 310 19.30 5.16 -16.16
C LYS A 310 17.98 4.66 -16.74
N HIS A 311 17.82 4.74 -18.05
CA HIS A 311 16.62 4.28 -18.76
C HIS A 311 16.51 2.75 -18.86
N PHE A 312 17.59 2.03 -18.55
CA PHE A 312 17.65 0.58 -18.54
C PHE A 312 17.50 -0.02 -17.14
N VAL A 313 17.36 0.79 -16.12
CA VAL A 313 17.07 0.30 -14.76
C VAL A 313 15.64 -0.21 -14.75
N PRO A 314 15.43 -1.52 -14.50
CA PRO A 314 14.10 -2.08 -14.58
C PRO A 314 13.26 -1.65 -13.39
N MET A 315 11.95 -1.61 -13.61
CA MET A 315 10.97 -1.35 -12.56
C MET A 315 10.75 -2.60 -11.71
N GLU A 316 10.54 -2.39 -10.42
CA GLU A 316 10.41 -3.48 -9.46
C GLU A 316 8.94 -3.84 -9.25
N PHE A 317 8.58 -5.02 -9.71
CA PHE A 317 7.27 -5.64 -9.53
C PHE A 317 7.42 -7.07 -9.00
N THR A 318 6.37 -7.61 -8.42
CA THR A 318 6.22 -9.04 -8.11
C THR A 318 4.79 -9.48 -8.36
N TYR A 319 4.52 -10.79 -8.37
CA TYR A 319 3.13 -11.27 -8.47
C TYR A 319 2.29 -10.75 -7.30
N GLY A 320 1.05 -10.36 -7.62
CA GLY A 320 0.14 -9.64 -6.73
C GLY A 320 -1.15 -10.39 -6.37
N TYR A 321 -1.31 -11.68 -6.74
CA TYR A 321 -2.49 -12.46 -6.35
C TYR A 321 -2.61 -12.57 -4.83
N ALA A 322 -1.51 -12.83 -4.16
CA ALA A 322 -1.38 -12.69 -2.72
C ALA A 322 -0.36 -11.62 -2.37
N ILE A 323 -0.65 -10.80 -1.37
CA ILE A 323 0.23 -9.78 -0.81
C ILE A 323 0.26 -9.87 0.72
N THR A 324 1.29 -9.31 1.34
CA THR A 324 1.32 -9.27 2.81
C THR A 324 0.36 -8.19 3.33
N ALA A 325 -0.19 -8.40 4.54
CA ALA A 325 -1.06 -7.41 5.16
C ALA A 325 -0.41 -6.02 5.31
N HIS A 326 0.90 -5.95 5.51
CA HIS A 326 1.64 -4.67 5.50
C HIS A 326 1.54 -3.95 4.15
N LYS A 327 1.61 -4.69 3.04
CA LYS A 327 1.48 -4.12 1.69
C LYS A 327 0.05 -3.74 1.32
N SER A 328 -0.94 -4.26 2.04
CA SER A 328 -2.37 -3.95 1.83
C SER A 328 -2.83 -2.67 2.54
N GLN A 329 -2.00 -2.08 3.40
CA GLN A 329 -2.35 -0.86 4.13
C GLN A 329 -2.67 0.28 3.16
N GLY A 330 -3.74 1.02 3.43
CA GLY A 330 -4.26 2.07 2.52
C GLY A 330 -5.02 1.54 1.30
N SER A 331 -5.23 0.24 1.18
CA SER A 331 -6.02 -0.40 0.11
C SER A 331 -7.28 -1.06 0.69
N GLU A 332 -8.26 -1.30 -0.19
CA GLU A 332 -9.52 -1.94 0.15
C GLU A 332 -10.03 -2.71 -1.08
N TRP A 333 -10.63 -3.88 -0.89
CA TRP A 333 -11.21 -4.72 -1.94
C TRP A 333 -12.57 -5.27 -1.52
N ASP A 334 -13.42 -5.53 -2.49
CA ASP A 334 -14.76 -6.05 -2.24
C ASP A 334 -14.72 -7.43 -1.58
N LYS A 335 -13.86 -8.34 -2.06
CA LYS A 335 -13.73 -9.72 -1.59
C LYS A 335 -12.30 -10.00 -1.16
N VAL A 336 -12.09 -10.21 0.11
CA VAL A 336 -10.77 -10.48 0.67
C VAL A 336 -10.74 -11.88 1.28
N LEU A 337 -9.66 -12.62 1.01
CA LEU A 337 -9.32 -13.86 1.68
C LEU A 337 -8.07 -13.63 2.53
N VAL A 338 -8.19 -13.80 3.84
CA VAL A 338 -7.09 -13.68 4.80
C VAL A 338 -6.64 -15.06 5.23
N ILE A 339 -5.37 -15.39 5.04
CA ILE A 339 -4.77 -16.62 5.55
C ILE A 339 -4.01 -16.29 6.82
N GLU A 340 -4.61 -16.60 7.97
CA GLU A 340 -3.97 -16.43 9.27
C GLU A 340 -2.79 -17.39 9.43
N GLU A 341 -1.65 -16.85 9.82
CA GLU A 341 -0.42 -17.61 10.06
C GLU A 341 -0.03 -17.50 11.54
N ARG A 342 0.66 -18.52 12.05
CA ARG A 342 1.29 -18.44 13.36
C ARG A 342 2.59 -17.66 13.24
N PHE A 343 2.57 -16.42 13.67
CA PHE A 343 3.77 -15.60 13.69
C PHE A 343 4.61 -15.85 14.94
N PRO A 344 5.93 -15.65 14.85
CA PRO A 344 6.78 -15.61 16.04
C PRO A 344 6.63 -14.29 16.81
N PHE A 345 5.60 -13.52 16.56
CA PHE A 345 5.30 -12.24 17.17
C PHE A 345 4.56 -12.42 18.50
N ASP A 346 4.57 -11.35 19.29
CA ASP A 346 3.71 -11.31 20.45
C ASP A 346 2.21 -11.27 20.05
N LYS A 347 1.34 -11.44 21.03
CA LYS A 347 -0.10 -11.49 20.78
C LYS A 347 -0.67 -10.15 20.29
N GLU A 348 -0.08 -9.03 20.71
CA GLU A 348 -0.55 -7.70 20.32
C GLU A 348 -0.18 -7.39 18.86
N GLU A 349 1.03 -7.74 18.42
CA GLU A 349 1.43 -7.61 17.03
C GLU A 349 0.59 -8.50 16.11
N HIS A 350 0.34 -9.75 16.52
CA HIS A 350 -0.53 -10.66 15.77
C HIS A 350 -1.96 -10.12 15.66
N LYS A 351 -2.50 -9.60 16.75
CA LYS A 351 -3.83 -8.98 16.78
C LYS A 351 -3.92 -7.79 15.82
N ARG A 352 -2.95 -6.88 15.86
CA ARG A 352 -2.88 -5.72 14.94
C ARG A 352 -2.77 -6.17 13.48
N TRP A 353 -1.99 -7.22 13.23
CA TRP A 353 -1.88 -7.80 11.90
C TRP A 353 -3.22 -8.35 11.40
N LEU A 354 -3.87 -9.18 12.20
CA LEU A 354 -5.15 -9.81 11.84
C LEU A 354 -6.26 -8.76 11.65
N TYR A 355 -6.32 -7.78 12.56
CA TYR A 355 -7.23 -6.65 12.46
C TYR A 355 -6.99 -5.86 11.17
N THR A 356 -5.73 -5.50 10.87
CA THR A 356 -5.38 -4.77 9.64
C THR A 356 -5.79 -5.55 8.41
N ALA A 357 -5.51 -6.85 8.35
CA ALA A 357 -5.85 -7.69 7.21
C ALA A 357 -7.38 -7.78 7.01
N CYS A 358 -8.13 -8.05 8.07
CA CYS A 358 -9.59 -8.19 7.98
C CYS A 358 -10.30 -6.87 7.63
N THR A 359 -9.76 -5.73 8.07
CA THR A 359 -10.31 -4.40 7.72
C THR A 359 -10.07 -3.99 6.27
N ARG A 360 -9.42 -4.80 5.44
CA ARG A 360 -9.25 -4.55 4.00
C ARG A 360 -10.44 -5.01 3.17
N ALA A 361 -11.36 -5.77 3.75
CA ALA A 361 -12.57 -6.24 3.09
C ALA A 361 -13.68 -5.19 3.15
N ALA A 362 -14.19 -4.81 1.98
CA ALA A 362 -15.33 -3.88 1.87
C ALA A 362 -16.69 -4.58 1.95
N LYS A 363 -16.83 -5.77 1.32
CA LYS A 363 -18.13 -6.45 1.20
C LYS A 363 -18.12 -7.89 1.72
N LYS A 364 -17.05 -8.64 1.47
CA LYS A 364 -16.97 -10.08 1.79
C LYS A 364 -15.59 -10.43 2.31
N LEU A 365 -15.54 -11.24 3.35
CA LEU A 365 -14.32 -11.70 4.00
C LEU A 365 -14.34 -13.21 4.22
N VAL A 366 -13.30 -13.89 3.80
CA VAL A 366 -12.99 -15.25 4.22
C VAL A 366 -11.74 -15.22 5.09
N LEU A 367 -11.87 -15.59 6.36
CA LEU A 367 -10.75 -15.73 7.30
C LEU A 367 -10.43 -17.23 7.46
N VAL A 368 -9.25 -17.61 7.00
CA VAL A 368 -8.73 -18.98 7.12
C VAL A 368 -7.82 -19.03 8.33
N ARG A 369 -8.20 -19.81 9.34
CA ARG A 369 -7.46 -19.95 10.60
C ARG A 369 -6.65 -21.25 10.64
N PRO A 370 -5.53 -21.28 11.38
CA PRO A 370 -4.82 -22.53 11.66
C PRO A 370 -5.77 -23.56 12.30
N ASP A 371 -5.58 -24.84 11.96
CA ASP A 371 -6.32 -25.96 12.56
C ASP A 371 -5.99 -26.13 14.05
#